data_05d06bd7144d7bf4ac0eae106e8ee914
#
_entry.id   05d06bd7144d7bf4ac0eae106e8ee914
#
_cell.length_a   1.000
_cell.length_b   1.000
_cell.length_c   1.000
_cell.angle_alpha   90.00
_cell.angle_beta   90.00
_cell.angle_gamma   90.00
#
_symmetry.space_group_name_H-M   'P 1'
#
loop_
_entity.id
_entity.type
_entity.pdbx_description
1 polymer ?
#
loop_
_entity_poly.entity_id
_entity_poly.type
_entity_poly.pdbx_seq_one_letter_code
_entity_poly.pdbx_strand_id
1 'polypeptide(L)'
;MEGNTFDEMAKQYDTPEQIELSEIIGKQIKQELPDSRSKDVLEYGGGTGLVGLQLTDMVRSVKLVDSSRQMLDMAQEKISRRSLSNAEVQYADFTKETPELEADIIIMSLVLHHIHDTASILRELFHVLRPGGRLLIVDFDKDDTFDQHEHNHKILSHDELKEILSEAGYSSIHIQTFYHGKSVFMNQDASLFLACSVKE
;
A
#
# COMPACT_ATOMS: atom_id res chain seq x y z
N MET A 1 4.01 10.98 8.34
CA MET A 1 2.89 10.23 8.96
C MET A 1 3.02 10.34 10.47
N GLU A 2 1.98 10.71 11.15
CA GLU A 2 2.00 10.80 12.62
C GLU A 2 1.77 9.40 13.17
N GLY A 3 2.87 8.66 13.43
CA GLY A 3 2.83 7.28 13.94
C GLY A 3 1.96 7.13 15.21
N ASN A 4 1.80 8.18 15.97
CA ASN A 4 0.97 8.20 17.18
C ASN A 4 -0.54 7.99 16.89
N THR A 5 -1.06 8.52 15.78
CA THR A 5 -2.50 8.42 15.45
C THR A 5 -2.88 6.98 15.07
N PHE A 6 -2.05 6.31 14.28
CA PHE A 6 -2.27 4.92 13.88
C PHE A 6 -2.06 3.94 15.03
N ASP A 7 -1.16 4.24 15.95
CA ASP A 7 -1.00 3.44 17.18
C ASP A 7 -2.28 3.44 18.02
N GLU A 8 -2.95 4.58 18.15
CA GLU A 8 -4.20 4.69 18.91
C GLU A 8 -5.37 3.96 18.21
N MET A 9 -5.37 3.93 16.88
CA MET A 9 -6.44 3.34 16.07
C MET A 9 -6.29 1.82 15.85
N ALA A 10 -5.11 1.25 16.06
CA ALA A 10 -4.77 -0.12 15.64
C ALA A 10 -5.79 -1.17 16.08
N LYS A 11 -6.24 -1.13 17.34
CA LYS A 11 -7.20 -2.12 17.90
C LYS A 11 -8.61 -2.04 17.29
N GLN A 12 -8.95 -0.91 16.67
CA GLN A 12 -10.27 -0.65 16.08
C GLN A 12 -10.19 -0.49 14.55
N TYR A 13 -9.02 -0.74 13.97
CA TYR A 13 -8.78 -0.51 12.56
C TYR A 13 -9.53 -1.50 11.66
N ASP A 14 -9.61 -2.75 12.07
CA ASP A 14 -10.24 -3.83 11.29
C ASP A 14 -11.78 -3.80 11.41
N THR A 15 -12.41 -2.72 10.99
CA THR A 15 -13.89 -2.67 10.93
C THR A 15 -14.40 -3.54 9.77
N PRO A 16 -15.69 -3.95 9.79
CA PRO A 16 -16.28 -4.69 8.67
C PRO A 16 -16.10 -3.99 7.32
N GLU A 17 -16.21 -2.66 7.29
CA GLU A 17 -16.06 -1.84 6.08
C GLU A 17 -14.61 -1.87 5.58
N GLN A 18 -13.62 -1.75 6.49
CA GLN A 18 -12.20 -1.85 6.13
C GLN A 18 -11.84 -3.25 5.62
N ILE A 19 -12.40 -4.28 6.22
CA ILE A 19 -12.20 -5.67 5.77
C ILE A 19 -12.76 -5.84 4.35
N GLU A 20 -14.01 -5.42 4.11
CA GLU A 20 -14.64 -5.51 2.79
C GLU A 20 -13.84 -4.75 1.72
N LEU A 21 -13.43 -3.51 2.02
CA LEU A 21 -12.61 -2.72 1.11
C LEU A 21 -11.27 -3.40 0.80
N SER A 22 -10.61 -3.95 1.83
CA SER A 22 -9.35 -4.67 1.67
C SER A 22 -9.49 -5.95 0.83
N GLU A 23 -10.65 -6.62 0.86
CA GLU A 23 -10.93 -7.77 0.00
C GLU A 23 -11.07 -7.36 -1.48
N ILE A 24 -11.72 -6.22 -1.75
CA ILE A 24 -11.83 -5.64 -3.09
C ILE A 24 -10.43 -5.29 -3.62
N ILE A 25 -9.63 -4.60 -2.82
CA ILE A 25 -8.25 -4.22 -3.16
C ILE A 25 -7.39 -5.46 -3.37
N GLY A 26 -7.42 -6.41 -2.45
CA GLY A 26 -6.67 -7.65 -2.54
C GLY A 26 -7.00 -8.46 -3.80
N LYS A 27 -8.28 -8.52 -4.18
CA LYS A 27 -8.72 -9.15 -5.43
C LYS A 27 -8.14 -8.46 -6.66
N GLN A 28 -8.11 -7.13 -6.68
CA GLN A 28 -7.54 -6.37 -7.81
C GLN A 28 -6.02 -6.58 -7.89
N ILE A 29 -5.30 -6.51 -6.77
CA ILE A 29 -3.85 -6.73 -6.73
C ILE A 29 -3.51 -8.15 -7.18
N LYS A 30 -4.27 -9.18 -6.79
CA LYS A 30 -4.05 -10.58 -7.21
C LYS A 30 -4.09 -10.76 -8.73
N GLN A 31 -4.87 -9.97 -9.46
CA GLN A 31 -4.92 -10.01 -10.93
C GLN A 31 -3.59 -9.54 -11.56
N GLU A 32 -2.85 -8.67 -10.86
CA GLU A 32 -1.54 -8.18 -11.29
C GLU A 32 -0.39 -9.11 -10.94
N LEU A 33 -0.64 -10.19 -10.22
CA LEU A 33 0.36 -11.13 -9.70
C LEU A 33 0.32 -12.54 -10.33
N PRO A 34 0.09 -12.69 -11.66
CA PRO A 34 0.21 -14.01 -12.27
C PRO A 34 1.65 -14.51 -12.11
N ASP A 35 1.81 -15.82 -11.85
CA ASP A 35 3.10 -16.49 -11.73
C ASP A 35 4.09 -15.89 -10.71
N SER A 36 3.56 -15.35 -9.59
CA SER A 36 4.38 -14.66 -8.58
C SER A 36 4.87 -15.56 -7.43
N ARG A 37 4.76 -16.90 -7.53
CA ARG A 37 5.16 -17.86 -6.48
C ARG A 37 6.65 -17.82 -6.11
N SER A 38 7.52 -17.27 -6.97
CA SER A 38 8.95 -17.08 -6.71
C SER A 38 9.29 -15.66 -6.24
N LYS A 39 8.32 -14.77 -6.05
CA LYS A 39 8.49 -13.34 -5.81
C LYS A 39 8.38 -13.02 -4.33
N ASP A 40 9.26 -12.13 -3.86
CA ASP A 40 9.16 -11.49 -2.56
C ASP A 40 8.34 -10.21 -2.70
N VAL A 41 7.30 -10.11 -1.88
CA VAL A 41 6.42 -8.95 -1.81
C VAL A 41 6.70 -8.16 -0.53
N LEU A 42 6.81 -6.85 -0.65
CA LEU A 42 6.85 -5.90 0.45
C LEU A 42 5.60 -5.02 0.39
N GLU A 43 4.82 -4.96 1.44
CA GLU A 43 3.75 -3.97 1.59
C GLU A 43 4.23 -2.81 2.44
N TYR A 44 4.33 -1.63 1.83
CA TYR A 44 4.67 -0.37 2.51
C TYR A 44 3.40 0.26 3.10
N GLY A 45 3.43 0.57 4.39
CA GLY A 45 2.24 0.94 5.15
C GLY A 45 1.31 -0.25 5.35
N GLY A 46 1.88 -1.43 5.63
CA GLY A 46 1.13 -2.69 5.69
C GLY A 46 0.09 -2.77 6.82
N GLY A 47 0.14 -1.83 7.77
CA GLY A 47 -0.84 -1.71 8.84
C GLY A 47 -1.07 -3.02 9.58
N THR A 48 -2.33 -3.40 9.73
CA THR A 48 -2.74 -4.68 10.36
C THR A 48 -2.67 -5.88 9.40
N GLY A 49 -2.17 -5.70 8.15
CA GLY A 49 -2.01 -6.77 7.17
C GLY A 49 -3.29 -7.18 6.45
N LEU A 50 -4.29 -6.30 6.36
CA LEU A 50 -5.56 -6.64 5.71
C LEU A 50 -5.41 -6.99 4.22
N VAL A 51 -4.48 -6.36 3.50
CA VAL A 51 -4.24 -6.62 2.07
C VAL A 51 -3.09 -7.62 1.87
N GLY A 52 -1.90 -7.34 2.39
CA GLY A 52 -0.71 -8.17 2.14
C GLY A 52 -0.87 -9.62 2.57
N LEU A 53 -1.51 -9.89 3.72
CA LEU A 53 -1.72 -11.27 4.17
C LEU A 53 -2.71 -12.08 3.31
N GLN A 54 -3.42 -11.46 2.38
CA GLN A 54 -4.24 -12.16 1.39
C GLN A 54 -3.40 -12.76 0.25
N LEU A 55 -2.13 -12.35 0.12
CA LEU A 55 -1.26 -12.73 -1.00
C LEU A 55 -0.36 -13.92 -0.68
N THR A 56 -0.32 -14.37 0.57
CA THR A 56 0.61 -15.38 1.08
C THR A 56 0.56 -16.72 0.36
N ASP A 57 -0.57 -17.08 -0.23
CA ASP A 57 -0.74 -18.31 -1.02
C ASP A 57 -0.25 -18.19 -2.49
N MET A 58 0.04 -16.98 -2.95
CA MET A 58 0.41 -16.68 -4.34
C MET A 58 1.86 -16.29 -4.54
N VAL A 59 2.59 -15.95 -3.46
CA VAL A 59 3.95 -15.41 -3.52
C VAL A 59 4.91 -16.21 -2.66
N ARG A 60 6.23 -15.98 -2.83
CA ARG A 60 7.26 -16.65 -2.02
C ARG A 60 7.21 -16.16 -0.57
N SER A 61 7.18 -14.84 -0.38
CA SER A 61 7.13 -14.23 0.93
C SER A 61 6.38 -12.89 0.88
N VAL A 62 5.80 -12.52 2.02
CA VAL A 62 5.17 -11.21 2.26
C VAL A 62 5.84 -10.57 3.47
N LYS A 63 6.36 -9.37 3.29
CA LYS A 63 6.89 -8.53 4.35
C LYS A 63 6.00 -7.29 4.51
N LEU A 64 5.37 -7.14 5.68
CA LEU A 64 4.60 -5.96 6.03
C LEU A 64 5.52 -4.96 6.71
N VAL A 65 5.64 -3.76 6.14
CA VAL A 65 6.47 -2.68 6.68
C VAL A 65 5.59 -1.53 7.07
N ASP A 66 5.71 -1.05 8.31
CA ASP A 66 4.92 0.07 8.82
C ASP A 66 5.70 0.87 9.86
N SER A 67 5.34 2.13 10.04
CA SER A 67 5.87 3.03 11.08
C SER A 67 5.08 3.00 12.39
N SER A 68 3.98 2.24 12.46
CA SER A 68 3.21 1.98 13.67
C SER A 68 3.51 0.58 14.22
N ARG A 69 4.07 0.53 15.42
CA ARG A 69 4.35 -0.75 16.09
C ARG A 69 3.07 -1.48 16.48
N GLN A 70 2.04 -0.75 16.88
CA GLN A 70 0.77 -1.34 17.31
C GLN A 70 0.01 -1.96 16.11
N MET A 71 0.08 -1.34 14.93
CA MET A 71 -0.43 -1.96 13.70
C MET A 71 0.29 -3.27 13.38
N LEU A 72 1.62 -3.26 13.46
CA LEU A 72 2.43 -4.46 13.22
C LEU A 72 2.19 -5.57 14.25
N ASP A 73 1.94 -5.23 15.51
CA ASP A 73 1.57 -6.21 16.54
C ASP A 73 0.26 -6.92 16.18
N MET A 74 -0.75 -6.19 15.69
CA MET A 74 -2.01 -6.77 15.19
C MET A 74 -1.79 -7.66 13.98
N ALA A 75 -0.93 -7.25 13.05
CA ALA A 75 -0.54 -8.07 11.90
C ALA A 75 0.18 -9.35 12.34
N GLN A 76 1.12 -9.26 13.28
CA GLN A 76 1.86 -10.41 13.82
C GLN A 76 0.93 -11.41 14.53
N GLU A 77 -0.07 -10.94 15.25
CA GLU A 77 -1.10 -11.81 15.83
C GLU A 77 -1.87 -12.59 14.76
N LYS A 78 -2.24 -11.94 13.64
CA LYS A 78 -2.91 -12.61 12.51
C LYS A 78 -2.00 -13.64 11.84
N ILE A 79 -0.71 -13.32 11.62
CA ILE A 79 0.29 -14.23 11.08
C ILE A 79 0.38 -15.48 11.95
N SER A 80 0.53 -15.30 13.26
CA SER A 80 0.64 -16.40 14.23
C SER A 80 -0.63 -17.26 14.28
N ARG A 81 -1.80 -16.64 14.38
CA ARG A 81 -3.11 -17.32 14.43
C ARG A 81 -3.39 -18.14 13.17
N ARG A 82 -2.98 -17.63 12.00
CA ARG A 82 -3.15 -18.32 10.70
C ARG A 82 -1.99 -19.26 10.37
N SER A 83 -0.96 -19.33 11.22
CA SER A 83 0.27 -20.14 11.01
C SER A 83 0.93 -19.87 9.66
N LEU A 84 1.01 -18.60 9.26
CA LEU A 84 1.63 -18.21 7.99
C LEU A 84 3.16 -18.24 8.15
N SER A 85 3.81 -19.16 7.46
CA SER A 85 5.27 -19.36 7.54
C SER A 85 6.07 -18.45 6.59
N ASN A 86 5.39 -17.80 5.65
CA ASN A 86 5.98 -16.93 4.63
C ASN A 86 5.54 -15.47 4.74
N ALA A 87 5.09 -15.06 5.92
CA ALA A 87 4.75 -13.67 6.21
C ALA A 87 5.49 -13.19 7.45
N GLU A 88 5.98 -11.97 7.42
CA GLU A 88 6.67 -11.32 8.53
C GLU A 88 6.35 -9.83 8.60
N VAL A 89 6.58 -9.21 9.76
CA VAL A 89 6.43 -7.77 9.98
C VAL A 89 7.78 -7.13 10.22
N GLN A 90 7.95 -5.89 9.77
CA GLN A 90 9.15 -5.09 10.04
C GLN A 90 8.78 -3.64 10.30
N TYR A 91 9.20 -3.12 11.45
CA TYR A 91 9.09 -1.69 11.74
C TYR A 91 10.10 -0.91 10.90
N ALA A 92 9.63 0.07 10.14
CA ALA A 92 10.47 1.05 9.48
C ALA A 92 9.72 2.36 9.23
N ASP A 93 10.44 3.46 9.38
CA ASP A 93 9.94 4.81 9.07
C ASP A 93 10.84 5.42 8.00
N PHE A 94 10.42 5.30 6.75
CA PHE A 94 11.16 5.77 5.58
C PHE A 94 11.32 7.30 5.51
N THR A 95 10.61 8.03 6.37
CA THR A 95 10.82 9.48 6.50
C THR A 95 12.08 9.82 7.32
N LYS A 96 12.59 8.84 8.06
CA LYS A 96 13.78 8.97 8.90
C LYS A 96 14.99 8.25 8.34
N GLU A 97 14.80 7.01 7.93
CA GLU A 97 15.86 6.14 7.43
C GLU A 97 15.26 5.09 6.51
N THR A 98 15.86 4.89 5.35
CA THR A 98 15.48 3.78 4.47
C THR A 98 16.21 2.53 4.92
N PRO A 99 15.49 1.48 5.34
CA PRO A 99 16.12 0.25 5.78
C PRO A 99 16.75 -0.50 4.59
N GLU A 100 17.77 -1.31 4.87
CA GLU A 100 18.31 -2.25 3.88
C GLU A 100 17.29 -3.35 3.59
N LEU A 101 16.47 -3.14 2.58
CA LEU A 101 15.41 -4.04 2.13
C LEU A 101 15.50 -4.25 0.63
N GLU A 102 15.07 -5.42 0.20
CA GLU A 102 14.89 -5.73 -1.22
C GLU A 102 13.57 -6.47 -1.44
N ALA A 103 12.89 -6.14 -2.55
CA ALA A 103 11.67 -6.80 -2.96
C ALA A 103 11.58 -6.94 -4.48
N ASP A 104 10.90 -7.98 -4.96
CA ASP A 104 10.53 -8.10 -6.36
C ASP A 104 9.27 -7.27 -6.68
N ILE A 105 8.39 -7.13 -5.69
CA ILE A 105 7.13 -6.40 -5.82
C ILE A 105 6.93 -5.57 -4.55
N ILE A 106 6.63 -4.29 -4.73
CA ILE A 106 6.19 -3.43 -3.63
C ILE A 106 4.72 -3.09 -3.84
N ILE A 107 3.95 -3.13 -2.77
CA ILE A 107 2.54 -2.75 -2.72
C ILE A 107 2.38 -1.59 -1.75
N MET A 108 1.59 -0.59 -2.14
CA MET A 108 1.06 0.47 -1.29
C MET A 108 -0.45 0.44 -1.40
N SER A 109 -1.15 0.33 -0.27
CA SER A 109 -2.60 0.21 -0.24
C SER A 109 -3.18 1.20 0.76
N LEU A 110 -3.90 2.23 0.26
CA LEU A 110 -4.52 3.30 1.04
C LEU A 110 -3.54 4.02 1.98
N VAL A 111 -2.35 4.30 1.47
CA VAL A 111 -1.24 4.91 2.23
C VAL A 111 -0.75 6.19 1.60
N LEU A 112 -0.85 6.31 0.25
CA LEU A 112 -0.24 7.42 -0.49
C LEU A 112 -0.82 8.78 -0.07
N HIS A 113 -2.13 8.86 0.16
CA HIS A 113 -2.84 10.08 0.57
C HIS A 113 -2.42 10.60 1.96
N HIS A 114 -1.75 9.78 2.78
CA HIS A 114 -1.15 10.17 4.06
C HIS A 114 0.30 10.69 3.94
N ILE A 115 0.91 10.60 2.75
CA ILE A 115 2.31 10.94 2.55
C ILE A 115 2.44 12.38 2.06
N HIS A 116 3.09 13.25 2.87
CA HIS A 116 3.34 14.63 2.48
C HIS A 116 4.38 14.76 1.35
N ASP A 117 5.52 14.08 1.48
CA ASP A 117 6.58 14.04 0.47
C ASP A 117 6.55 12.73 -0.30
N THR A 118 5.56 12.62 -1.18
CA THR A 118 5.34 11.46 -2.04
C THR A 118 6.55 11.17 -2.93
N ALA A 119 7.18 12.21 -3.49
CA ALA A 119 8.32 12.05 -4.38
C ALA A 119 9.53 11.43 -3.66
N SER A 120 9.79 11.83 -2.42
CA SER A 120 10.87 11.23 -1.63
C SER A 120 10.60 9.74 -1.35
N ILE A 121 9.42 9.40 -0.85
CA ILE A 121 9.08 8.01 -0.54
C ILE A 121 9.12 7.13 -1.79
N LEU A 122 8.61 7.58 -2.94
CA LEU A 122 8.65 6.79 -4.17
C LEU A 122 10.08 6.56 -4.67
N ARG A 123 11.00 7.50 -4.48
CA ARG A 123 12.44 7.29 -4.76
C ARG A 123 13.06 6.25 -3.82
N GLU A 124 12.75 6.31 -2.53
CA GLU A 124 13.25 5.31 -1.58
C GLU A 124 12.73 3.91 -1.90
N LEU A 125 11.45 3.78 -2.23
CA LEU A 125 10.86 2.50 -2.66
C LEU A 125 11.46 2.01 -3.99
N PHE A 126 11.86 2.92 -4.90
CA PHE A 126 12.59 2.55 -6.10
C PHE A 126 13.94 1.90 -5.77
N HIS A 127 14.65 2.38 -4.74
CA HIS A 127 15.91 1.76 -4.31
C HIS A 127 15.70 0.35 -3.71
N VAL A 128 14.61 0.15 -2.99
CA VAL A 128 14.22 -1.16 -2.40
C VAL A 128 13.85 -2.19 -3.47
N LEU A 129 13.29 -1.77 -4.59
CA LEU A 129 12.96 -2.69 -5.69
C LEU A 129 14.20 -3.26 -6.35
N ARG A 130 14.19 -4.58 -6.59
CA ARG A 130 15.17 -5.24 -7.46
C ARG A 130 14.99 -4.79 -8.92
N PRO A 131 16.03 -4.85 -9.77
CA PRO A 131 15.89 -4.64 -11.20
C PRO A 131 14.79 -5.55 -11.78
N GLY A 132 13.93 -4.99 -12.63
CA GLY A 132 12.73 -5.67 -13.13
C GLY A 132 11.58 -5.79 -12.12
N GLY A 133 11.74 -5.23 -10.93
CA GLY A 133 10.70 -5.21 -9.90
C GLY A 133 9.54 -4.26 -10.23
N ARG A 134 8.40 -4.50 -9.57
CA ARG A 134 7.15 -3.76 -9.84
C ARG A 134 6.67 -3.04 -8.58
N LEU A 135 6.16 -1.82 -8.76
CA LEU A 135 5.42 -1.08 -7.74
C LEU A 135 3.93 -1.05 -8.10
N LEU A 136 3.09 -1.48 -7.18
CA LEU A 136 1.63 -1.44 -7.27
C LEU A 136 1.10 -0.47 -6.21
N ILE A 137 0.37 0.56 -6.63
CA ILE A 137 -0.25 1.53 -5.71
C ILE A 137 -1.76 1.47 -5.89
N VAL A 138 -2.48 1.23 -4.81
CA VAL A 138 -3.93 1.41 -4.74
C VAL A 138 -4.23 2.55 -3.79
N ASP A 139 -4.93 3.56 -4.27
CA ASP A 139 -5.34 4.69 -3.42
C ASP A 139 -6.60 5.36 -3.98
N PHE A 140 -7.07 6.40 -3.28
CA PHE A 140 -8.24 7.16 -3.68
C PHE A 140 -7.98 7.95 -4.96
N ASP A 141 -8.94 7.86 -5.87
CA ASP A 141 -8.92 8.62 -7.12
C ASP A 141 -9.37 10.06 -6.88
N LYS A 142 -8.71 10.98 -7.57
CA LYS A 142 -9.08 12.39 -7.53
C LYS A 142 -10.29 12.60 -8.42
N ASP A 143 -11.47 12.72 -7.83
CA ASP A 143 -12.66 13.14 -8.54
C ASP A 143 -13.14 14.53 -8.05
N ASP A 144 -13.99 15.19 -8.86
CA ASP A 144 -14.47 16.55 -8.59
C ASP A 144 -15.41 16.63 -7.38
N THR A 145 -15.82 15.51 -6.81
CA THR A 145 -16.78 15.44 -5.69
C THR A 145 -16.09 15.34 -4.33
N PHE A 146 -14.78 15.08 -4.32
CA PHE A 146 -14.02 14.90 -3.09
C PHE A 146 -13.53 16.25 -2.52
N ASP A 147 -14.06 16.67 -1.38
CA ASP A 147 -13.62 17.90 -0.71
C ASP A 147 -12.29 17.69 0.02
N GLN A 148 -11.18 18.07 -0.63
CA GLN A 148 -9.82 17.95 -0.11
C GLN A 148 -9.55 18.90 1.08
N HIS A 149 -10.42 19.88 1.34
CA HIS A 149 -10.14 20.95 2.31
C HIS A 149 -10.40 20.56 3.77
N GLU A 150 -11.22 19.53 4.03
CA GLU A 150 -11.58 19.17 5.40
C GLU A 150 -10.52 18.33 6.14
N HIS A 151 -9.59 17.63 5.45
CA HIS A 151 -8.83 16.55 6.12
C HIS A 151 -7.33 16.48 5.88
N ASN A 152 -6.70 17.50 5.31
CA ASN A 152 -5.23 17.51 5.09
C ASN A 152 -4.66 16.32 4.29
N HIS A 153 -5.52 15.59 3.55
CA HIS A 153 -5.12 14.47 2.69
C HIS A 153 -4.78 14.97 1.29
N LYS A 154 -3.63 14.54 0.78
CA LYS A 154 -3.19 14.87 -0.58
C LYS A 154 -3.59 13.77 -1.55
N ILE A 155 -4.71 13.97 -2.25
CA ILE A 155 -5.12 13.09 -3.34
C ILE A 155 -4.51 13.60 -4.64
N LEU A 156 -3.75 12.73 -5.33
CA LEU A 156 -3.09 13.04 -6.60
C LEU A 156 -3.99 12.63 -7.77
N SER A 157 -3.98 13.45 -8.84
CA SER A 157 -4.52 13.00 -10.12
C SER A 157 -3.60 11.94 -10.75
N HIS A 158 -4.13 11.20 -11.72
CA HIS A 158 -3.33 10.21 -12.47
C HIS A 158 -2.11 10.85 -13.15
N ASP A 159 -2.25 12.06 -13.69
CA ASP A 159 -1.15 12.76 -14.36
C ASP A 159 -0.07 13.20 -13.35
N GLU A 160 -0.46 13.77 -12.21
CA GLU A 160 0.47 14.14 -11.13
C GLU A 160 1.23 12.92 -10.62
N LEU A 161 0.54 11.80 -10.36
CA LEU A 161 1.19 10.57 -9.90
C LEU A 161 2.15 10.00 -10.96
N LYS A 162 1.74 10.01 -12.23
CA LYS A 162 2.56 9.54 -13.34
C LYS A 162 3.84 10.35 -13.50
N GLU A 163 3.76 11.67 -13.35
CA GLU A 163 4.93 12.56 -13.37
C GLU A 163 5.89 12.23 -12.23
N ILE A 164 5.40 12.14 -11.00
CA ILE A 164 6.21 11.81 -9.81
C ILE A 164 6.88 10.42 -9.95
N LEU A 165 6.14 9.41 -10.43
CA LEU A 165 6.70 8.07 -10.67
C LEU A 165 7.80 8.10 -11.73
N SER A 166 7.57 8.81 -12.84
CA SER A 166 8.56 8.96 -13.91
C SER A 166 9.83 9.66 -13.42
N GLU A 167 9.70 10.73 -12.64
CA GLU A 167 10.84 11.45 -12.04
C GLU A 167 11.59 10.60 -10.99
N ALA A 168 10.89 9.68 -10.30
CA ALA A 168 11.51 8.73 -9.39
C ALA A 168 12.25 7.58 -10.10
N GLY A 169 12.15 7.46 -11.44
CA GLY A 169 12.85 6.47 -12.26
C GLY A 169 12.01 5.28 -12.70
N TYR A 170 10.73 5.23 -12.35
CA TYR A 170 9.84 4.16 -12.80
C TYR A 170 9.47 4.30 -14.28
N SER A 171 9.30 3.17 -14.95
CA SER A 171 8.88 3.05 -16.34
C SER A 171 7.60 2.24 -16.46
N SER A 172 7.07 2.10 -17.68
CA SER A 172 5.87 1.30 -17.99
C SER A 172 4.69 1.61 -17.06
N ILE A 173 4.48 2.91 -16.79
CA ILE A 173 3.48 3.39 -15.82
C ILE A 173 2.08 3.29 -16.42
N HIS A 174 1.22 2.50 -15.79
CA HIS A 174 -0.19 2.35 -16.13
C HIS A 174 -1.06 2.64 -14.91
N ILE A 175 -2.04 3.52 -15.03
CA ILE A 175 -2.95 3.91 -13.95
C ILE A 175 -4.38 3.78 -14.46
N GLN A 176 -5.24 3.12 -13.69
CA GLN A 176 -6.65 2.94 -14.02
C GLN A 176 -7.52 2.96 -12.77
N THR A 177 -8.67 3.63 -12.86
CA THR A 177 -9.74 3.50 -11.87
C THR A 177 -10.38 2.14 -12.02
N PHE A 178 -10.53 1.39 -10.92
CA PHE A 178 -11.09 0.03 -10.95
C PHE A 178 -12.30 -0.16 -10.03
N TYR A 179 -12.56 0.77 -9.12
CA TYR A 179 -13.64 0.67 -8.15
C TYR A 179 -14.32 2.02 -7.92
N HIS A 180 -15.64 2.00 -7.79
CA HIS A 180 -16.47 3.12 -7.39
C HIS A 180 -17.39 2.64 -6.27
N GLY A 181 -17.25 3.18 -5.08
CA GLY A 181 -17.99 2.77 -3.90
C GLY A 181 -18.73 3.89 -3.23
N LYS A 182 -19.82 3.53 -2.54
CA LYS A 182 -20.60 4.46 -1.72
C LYS A 182 -20.11 4.41 -0.28
N SER A 183 -19.99 5.59 0.34
CA SER A 183 -19.56 5.74 1.75
C SER A 183 -18.23 5.05 2.07
N VAL A 184 -17.31 4.99 1.11
CA VAL A 184 -16.03 4.26 1.21
C VAL A 184 -15.01 4.99 2.06
N PHE A 185 -15.00 6.33 1.98
CA PHE A 185 -14.04 7.15 2.70
C PHE A 185 -14.78 8.26 3.46
N MET A 186 -14.68 8.24 4.81
CA MET A 186 -15.30 9.24 5.69
C MET A 186 -16.80 9.46 5.43
N ASN A 187 -17.54 8.38 5.13
CA ASN A 187 -18.95 8.40 4.71
C ASN A 187 -19.22 9.13 3.39
N GLN A 188 -18.20 9.38 2.57
CA GLN A 188 -18.34 9.91 1.22
C GLN A 188 -18.15 8.82 0.17
N ASP A 189 -18.79 8.98 -0.98
CA ASP A 189 -18.56 8.14 -2.15
C ASP A 189 -17.13 8.38 -2.64
N ALA A 190 -16.42 7.31 -2.96
CA ALA A 190 -15.04 7.41 -3.43
C ALA A 190 -14.72 6.35 -4.48
N SER A 191 -13.80 6.70 -5.35
CA SER A 191 -13.23 5.81 -6.35
C SER A 191 -11.82 5.39 -5.95
N LEU A 192 -11.39 4.20 -6.38
CA LEU A 192 -10.02 3.74 -6.21
C LEU A 192 -9.36 3.53 -7.57
N PHE A 193 -8.10 3.95 -7.65
CA PHE A 193 -7.24 3.60 -8.77
C PHE A 193 -6.24 2.51 -8.40
N LEU A 194 -5.75 1.81 -9.41
CA LEU A 194 -4.54 1.00 -9.35
C LEU A 194 -3.51 1.58 -10.30
N ALA A 195 -2.33 1.89 -9.78
CA ALA A 195 -1.15 2.25 -10.57
C ALA A 195 -0.15 1.09 -10.54
N CYS A 196 0.33 0.69 -11.72
CA CYS A 196 1.39 -0.29 -11.90
C CYS A 196 2.58 0.38 -12.56
N SER A 197 3.79 0.14 -12.07
CA SER A 197 5.02 0.65 -12.66
C SER A 197 6.18 -0.33 -12.46
N VAL A 198 7.26 -0.16 -13.21
CA VAL A 198 8.41 -1.08 -13.25
C VAL A 198 9.70 -0.31 -12.99
N LYS A 199 10.63 -0.92 -12.26
CA LYS A 199 12.03 -0.53 -12.20
C LYS A 199 12.79 -1.34 -13.25
N GLU A 200 13.24 -0.68 -14.31
CA GLU A 200 14.12 -1.27 -15.33
C GLU A 200 15.55 -1.45 -14.84
#